data_c5001d287cc9ff36576fb9594ae2c71a
#
_entry.id   c5001d287cc9ff36576fb9594ae2c71a
#
_cell.length_a   1.000
_cell.length_b   1.000
_cell.length_c   1.000
_cell.angle_alpha   90.00
_cell.angle_beta   90.00
_cell.angle_gamma   90.00
#
_symmetry.space_group_name_H-M   'P 1'
#
loop_
_entity.id
_entity.type
_entity.pdbx_description
1 polymer ?
#
loop_
_entity_poly.entity_id
_entity_poly.type
_entity_poly.pdbx_seq_one_letter_code
_entity_poly.pdbx_strand_id
1 'polypeptide(L)' 'MTKWEYHVQDVAGEEYEDIQATLNQLGDQGWELVCTTETEESVCTLWLKRQKW' A
#
# COMPACT_ATOMS: atom_id res chain seq x y z
N MET A 1 -10.36 18.69 -13.24
CA MET A 1 -9.28 17.72 -13.45
C MET A 1 -9.12 16.85 -12.21
N THR A 2 -9.06 15.53 -12.39
CA THR A 2 -8.91 14.59 -11.27
C THR A 2 -7.50 14.70 -10.69
N LYS A 3 -7.43 14.81 -9.39
CA LYS A 3 -6.16 14.84 -8.66
C LYS A 3 -6.03 13.59 -7.82
N TRP A 4 -4.81 13.14 -7.66
CA TRP A 4 -4.49 11.93 -6.89
C TRP A 4 -3.52 12.28 -5.77
N GLU A 5 -3.68 11.62 -4.64
CA GLU A 5 -2.66 11.63 -3.61
C GLU A 5 -2.11 10.22 -3.47
N TYR A 6 -0.86 10.11 -3.08
CA TYR A 6 -0.14 8.84 -3.04
C TYR A 6 0.35 8.55 -1.64
N HIS A 7 0.37 7.27 -1.33
CA HIS A 7 0.87 6.79 -0.05
C HIS A 7 1.84 5.65 -0.31
N VAL A 8 2.97 5.68 0.38
CA VAL A 8 3.99 4.63 0.29
C VAL A 8 4.12 4.00 1.66
N GLN A 9 3.92 2.71 1.73
CA GLN A 9 3.90 1.98 2.99
C GLN A 9 4.83 0.77 2.92
N ASP A 10 5.80 0.69 3.83
CA ASP A 10 6.66 -0.47 3.95
C ASP A 10 6.03 -1.47 4.90
N VAL A 11 6.05 -2.73 4.52
CA VAL A 11 5.58 -3.81 5.37
C VAL A 11 6.73 -4.80 5.55
N ALA A 12 7.28 -4.84 6.74
CA ALA A 12 8.29 -5.81 7.11
C ALA A 12 7.58 -7.01 7.70
N GLY A 13 7.19 -7.93 6.85
CA GLY A 13 6.48 -9.13 7.29
C GLY A 13 6.68 -10.24 6.30
N GLU A 14 6.81 -11.43 6.79
CA GLU A 14 6.99 -12.62 5.97
C GLU A 14 5.65 -13.29 5.67
N GLU A 15 4.59 -12.85 6.35
CA GLU A 15 3.30 -13.47 6.27
C GLU A 15 2.39 -12.65 5.35
N TYR A 16 1.72 -13.33 4.43
CA TYR A 16 0.73 -12.68 3.56
C TYR A 16 -0.40 -12.05 4.37
N GLU A 17 -0.70 -12.63 5.52
CA GLU A 17 -1.76 -12.14 6.41
C GLU A 17 -1.47 -10.73 6.91
N ASP A 18 -0.20 -10.44 7.21
CA ASP A 18 0.21 -9.12 7.67
C ASP A 18 0.07 -8.08 6.56
N ILE A 19 0.47 -8.47 5.36
CA ILE A 19 0.35 -7.59 4.18
C ILE A 19 -1.12 -7.34 3.89
N GLN A 20 -1.93 -8.38 3.93
CA GLN A 20 -3.37 -8.27 3.67
C GLN A 20 -4.05 -7.38 4.70
N ALA A 21 -3.71 -7.52 5.97
CA ALA A 21 -4.27 -6.68 7.03
C ALA A 21 -3.94 -5.21 6.81
N THR A 22 -2.71 -4.92 6.43
CA THR A 22 -2.29 -3.55 6.12
C THR A 22 -3.05 -3.00 4.91
N LEU A 23 -3.18 -3.80 3.86
CA LEU A 23 -3.92 -3.40 2.66
C LEU A 23 -5.39 -3.13 2.97
N ASN A 24 -6.02 -3.98 3.77
CA ASN A 24 -7.42 -3.79 4.14
C ASN A 24 -7.63 -2.53 4.97
N GLN A 25 -6.70 -2.25 5.87
CA GLN A 25 -6.73 -1.02 6.66
C GLN A 25 -6.65 0.22 5.77
N LEU A 26 -5.73 0.21 4.82
CA LEU A 26 -5.55 1.33 3.89
C LEU A 26 -6.75 1.44 2.95
N GLY A 27 -7.27 0.31 2.49
CA GLY A 27 -8.46 0.28 1.64
C GLY A 27 -9.68 0.89 2.31
N ASP A 28 -9.83 0.66 3.62
CA ASP A 28 -10.92 1.26 4.40
C ASP A 28 -10.82 2.79 4.45
N GLN A 29 -9.61 3.32 4.22
CA GLN A 29 -9.38 4.75 4.16
C GLN A 29 -9.47 5.30 2.74
N GLY A 30 -9.87 4.47 1.79
CA GLY A 30 -10.03 4.86 0.40
C GLY A 30 -8.80 4.68 -0.48
N TRP A 31 -7.75 4.07 0.06
CA TRP A 31 -6.52 3.85 -0.71
C TRP A 31 -6.64 2.65 -1.64
N GLU A 32 -6.13 2.80 -2.85
CA GLU A 32 -6.09 1.76 -3.86
C GLU A 32 -4.64 1.38 -4.14
N LEU A 33 -4.35 0.09 -4.12
CA LEU A 33 -3.00 -0.40 -4.41
C LEU A 33 -2.71 -0.27 -5.89
N VAL A 34 -1.59 0.37 -6.21
CA VAL A 34 -1.13 0.52 -7.59
C VAL A 34 -0.14 -0.59 -7.94
N CYS A 35 0.87 -0.77 -7.10
CA CYS A 35 1.87 -1.82 -7.30
C CYS A 35 2.60 -2.09 -5.98
N THR A 36 3.41 -3.13 -6.00
CA THR A 36 4.28 -3.48 -4.89
C THR A 36 5.70 -3.67 -5.41
N THR A 37 6.67 -3.37 -4.56
CA THR A 37 8.07 -3.68 -4.83
C THR A 37 8.66 -4.37 -3.62
N GLU A 38 9.64 -5.24 -3.84
CA GLU A 38 10.34 -5.93 -2.76
C GLU A 38 11.81 -5.53 -2.75
N THR A 39 12.36 -5.42 -1.55
CA THR A 39 13.79 -5.20 -1.37
C THR A 39 14.48 -6.53 -1.09
N GLU A 40 15.81 -6.53 -1.13
CA GLU A 40 16.61 -7.71 -0.83
C GLU A 40 16.46 -8.15 0.63
N GLU A 41 15.97 -7.27 1.49
CA GLU A 41 15.77 -7.55 2.91
C GLU A 41 14.36 -8.07 3.22
N SER A 42 13.64 -8.47 2.20
CA SER A 42 12.26 -8.98 2.32
C SER A 42 11.28 -7.96 2.85
N VAL A 43 11.54 -6.68 2.60
CA VAL A 43 10.59 -5.61 2.90
C VAL A 43 9.76 -5.36 1.66
N CYS A 44 8.45 -5.44 1.82
CA CYS A 44 7.51 -5.15 0.74
C CYS A 44 7.07 -3.69 0.84
N THR A 45 7.26 -2.94 -0.23
CA THR A 45 6.81 -1.55 -0.30
C THR A 45 5.52 -1.50 -1.11
N LEU A 46 4.49 -0.94 -0.50
CA LEU A 46 3.17 -0.80 -1.12
C LEU A 46 3.03 0.62 -1.64
N TRP A 47 2.65 0.75 -2.90
CA TRP A 47 2.46 2.03 -3.57
C TRP A 47 0.97 2.18 -3.83
N LEU A 48 0.34 3.15 -3.15
CA LEU A 48 -1.10 3.32 -3.18
C LEU A 48 -1.46 4.72 -3.64
N LYS A 49 -2.70 4.86 -4.11
CA LYS A 49 -3.24 6.15 -4.52
C LYS A 49 -4.69 6.24 -4.07
N ARG A 50 -5.17 7.45 -3.95
CA ARG A 50 -6.60 7.71 -3.80
C ARG A 50 -6.92 9.07 -4.40
N GLN A 51 -8.16 9.23 -4.79
CA GLN A 51 -8.61 10.48 -5.38
C GLN A 51 -8.60 11.58 -4.34
N LYS A 52 -8.04 12.71 -4.72
CA LYS A 52 -7.96 13.89 -3.87
C LYS A 52 -9.04 14.86 -4.26
N TRP A 53 -9.80 15.30 -3.27
CA TRP A 53 -10.90 16.26 -3.46
C TRP A 53 -10.44 17.70 -3.26
#